data_70763687f419309cad210294e9e7d966
#
_entry.id   70763687f419309cad210294e9e7d966
#
_cell.length_a   1.000
_cell.length_b   1.000
_cell.length_c   1.000
_cell.angle_alpha   90.00
_cell.angle_beta   90.00
_cell.angle_gamma   90.00
#
_symmetry.space_group_name_H-M   'P 1'
#
loop_
_entity.id
_entity.type
_entity.pdbx_description
1 polymer ?
#
loop_
_entity_poly.entity_id
_entity_poly.type
_entity_poly.pdbx_seq_one_letter_code
_entity_poly.pdbx_strand_id
1 'polypeptide(L)'
;MDKKITIAQIKEVAQQAYDLYKTNTDGKNADYIPYLANINKNLFGISICLLNGQTIEVGDSEYRFGIESVSKVHTAILVLRQYGAKELLEKIGADATGLPFNSIIAILLENDHPSTPLVNAGAITACSMVKPVGDSKQKWDAIVANITDLCGSAPQLIDELYKSESATNFNNRSIAWLLKNYNRIYDDPDMSLDLYTRQCSLGITAKQLSVAAATVANLGLNPVTKKQVFDAELSPKITSMISTVGFYEPTGDWLYTSGIPAKTGVGGGVMGVLPGQFGISAFAPPIDQAGNSVKAQLAIKYVMNKLGLNVFNGHRVTIVD
;
A
#
# COMPACT_ATOMS: atom_id res chain seq x y z
N MET A 1 -9.10 -11.85 28.50
CA MET A 1 -9.47 -13.20 27.99
C MET A 1 -8.92 -13.34 26.57
N ASP A 2 -8.30 -14.48 26.27
CA ASP A 2 -7.83 -14.75 24.92
C ASP A 2 -9.04 -14.96 23.99
N LYS A 3 -9.07 -14.27 22.87
CA LYS A 3 -10.15 -14.41 21.88
C LYS A 3 -9.76 -15.47 20.85
N LYS A 4 -10.63 -16.44 20.63
CA LYS A 4 -10.49 -17.43 19.56
C LYS A 4 -11.41 -17.07 18.40
N ILE A 5 -10.90 -17.13 17.18
CA ILE A 5 -11.64 -16.88 15.95
C ILE A 5 -11.33 -18.04 15.00
N THR A 6 -12.37 -18.67 14.42
CA THR A 6 -12.16 -19.76 13.46
C THR A 6 -11.96 -19.21 12.04
N ILE A 7 -11.27 -19.98 11.20
CA ILE A 7 -11.15 -19.67 9.77
C ILE A 7 -12.53 -19.59 9.11
N ALA A 8 -13.46 -20.45 9.52
CA ALA A 8 -14.85 -20.41 9.04
C ALA A 8 -15.54 -19.08 9.36
N GLN A 9 -15.35 -18.54 10.55
CA GLN A 9 -15.87 -17.21 10.93
C GLN A 9 -15.27 -16.09 10.07
N ILE A 10 -13.97 -16.14 9.78
CA ILE A 10 -13.32 -15.16 8.92
C ILE A 10 -13.90 -15.20 7.50
N LYS A 11 -14.09 -16.42 6.95
CA LYS A 11 -14.72 -16.62 5.63
C LYS A 11 -16.14 -16.07 5.58
N GLU A 12 -16.95 -16.41 6.58
CA GLU A 12 -18.33 -15.95 6.70
C GLU A 12 -18.39 -14.41 6.76
N VAL A 13 -17.58 -13.79 7.60
CA VAL A 13 -17.57 -12.33 7.76
C VAL A 13 -17.06 -11.63 6.52
N ALA A 14 -16.08 -12.18 5.80
CA ALA A 14 -15.62 -11.65 4.52
C ALA A 14 -16.74 -11.71 3.45
N GLN A 15 -17.49 -12.82 3.40
CA GLN A 15 -18.65 -12.96 2.50
C GLN A 15 -19.76 -11.98 2.88
N GLN A 16 -20.07 -11.81 4.16
CA GLN A 16 -21.06 -10.83 4.63
C GLN A 16 -20.64 -9.40 4.25
N ALA A 17 -19.37 -9.04 4.38
CA ALA A 17 -18.86 -7.73 3.96
C ALA A 17 -19.05 -7.50 2.46
N TYR A 18 -18.74 -8.50 1.63
CA TYR A 18 -18.94 -8.44 0.20
C TYR A 18 -20.42 -8.26 -0.15
N ASP A 19 -21.32 -9.09 0.38
CA ASP A 19 -22.74 -9.05 0.09
C ASP A 19 -23.40 -7.74 0.52
N LEU A 20 -22.94 -7.15 1.63
CA LEU A 20 -23.44 -5.89 2.14
C LEU A 20 -23.05 -4.69 1.28
N TYR A 21 -21.84 -4.71 0.70
CA TYR A 21 -21.30 -3.52 0.02
C TYR A 21 -21.18 -3.65 -1.50
N LYS A 22 -21.39 -4.82 -2.10
CA LYS A 22 -21.26 -5.02 -3.58
C LYS A 22 -22.13 -4.09 -4.40
N THR A 23 -23.29 -3.69 -3.88
CA THR A 23 -24.25 -2.78 -4.56
C THR A 23 -24.07 -1.31 -4.16
N ASN A 24 -23.11 -0.97 -3.28
CA ASN A 24 -22.84 0.42 -2.96
C ASN A 24 -22.30 1.16 -4.19
N THR A 25 -22.85 2.35 -4.47
CA THR A 25 -22.51 3.17 -5.63
C THR A 25 -21.83 4.49 -5.28
N ASP A 26 -21.49 4.69 -4.00
CA ASP A 26 -20.81 5.90 -3.53
C ASP A 26 -19.40 6.02 -4.11
N GLY A 27 -18.95 7.26 -4.26
CA GLY A 27 -17.67 7.58 -4.85
C GLY A 27 -17.68 7.63 -6.37
N LYS A 28 -16.53 7.90 -6.95
CA LYS A 28 -16.30 7.88 -8.40
C LYS A 28 -14.89 7.38 -8.69
N ASN A 29 -14.67 6.87 -9.91
CA ASN A 29 -13.32 6.51 -10.33
C ASN A 29 -12.39 7.73 -10.33
N ALA A 30 -11.09 7.53 -10.20
CA ALA A 30 -10.08 8.58 -10.30
C ALA A 30 -10.07 9.16 -11.73
N ASP A 31 -10.87 10.19 -11.98
CA ASP A 31 -11.14 10.75 -13.31
C ASP A 31 -10.00 11.61 -13.86
N TYR A 32 -9.07 12.02 -13.03
CA TYR A 32 -7.87 12.75 -13.42
C TYR A 32 -6.77 11.85 -14.05
N ILE A 33 -6.93 10.52 -13.99
CA ILE A 33 -6.12 9.55 -14.71
C ILE A 33 -7.03 8.85 -15.75
N PRO A 34 -6.91 9.18 -17.04
CA PRO A 34 -7.84 8.71 -18.08
C PRO A 34 -8.04 7.19 -18.11
N TYR A 35 -7.00 6.41 -17.86
CA TYR A 35 -7.11 4.96 -17.77
C TYR A 35 -8.04 4.52 -16.62
N LEU A 36 -7.84 5.07 -15.41
CA LEU A 36 -8.62 4.71 -14.24
C LEU A 36 -10.08 5.16 -14.35
N ALA A 37 -10.34 6.29 -14.99
CA ALA A 37 -11.70 6.80 -15.23
C ALA A 37 -12.60 5.76 -15.91
N ASN A 38 -12.03 4.93 -16.79
CA ASN A 38 -12.76 3.96 -17.64
C ASN A 38 -12.85 2.55 -17.04
N ILE A 39 -12.31 2.29 -15.87
CA ILE A 39 -12.41 0.98 -15.22
C ILE A 39 -13.86 0.71 -14.78
N ASN A 40 -14.31 -0.53 -14.93
CA ASN A 40 -15.67 -0.93 -14.51
C ASN A 40 -15.88 -0.68 -13.01
N LYS A 41 -16.70 0.30 -12.67
CA LYS A 41 -17.01 0.74 -11.30
C LYS A 41 -17.70 -0.31 -10.43
N ASN A 42 -18.23 -1.38 -11.03
CA ASN A 42 -18.94 -2.42 -10.29
C ASN A 42 -17.99 -3.50 -9.73
N LEU A 43 -16.73 -3.52 -10.16
CA LEU A 43 -15.73 -4.44 -9.61
C LEU A 43 -15.60 -4.28 -8.10
N PHE A 44 -15.53 -5.42 -7.42
CA PHE A 44 -15.29 -5.46 -5.98
C PHE A 44 -14.76 -6.83 -5.55
N GLY A 45 -13.64 -6.85 -4.87
CA GLY A 45 -13.03 -8.07 -4.36
C GLY A 45 -12.40 -7.86 -2.98
N ILE A 46 -12.39 -8.93 -2.18
CA ILE A 46 -11.77 -8.97 -0.84
C ILE A 46 -10.86 -10.20 -0.83
N SER A 47 -9.68 -10.06 -0.23
CA SER A 47 -8.78 -11.19 0.05
C SER A 47 -8.16 -11.04 1.44
N ILE A 48 -8.09 -12.16 2.17
CA ILE A 48 -7.41 -12.26 3.46
C ILE A 48 -6.40 -13.39 3.36
N CYS A 49 -5.14 -13.12 3.68
CA CYS A 49 -4.08 -14.12 3.72
C CYS A 49 -3.68 -14.37 5.18
N LEU A 50 -3.87 -15.59 5.65
CA LEU A 50 -3.50 -16.04 6.99
C LEU A 50 -2.00 -16.34 7.07
N LEU A 51 -1.43 -16.35 8.28
CA LEU A 51 0.00 -16.61 8.47
C LEU A 51 0.42 -18.06 8.17
N ASN A 52 -0.53 -18.99 8.07
CA ASN A 52 -0.27 -20.34 7.59
C ASN A 52 -0.15 -20.45 6.05
N GLY A 53 -0.50 -19.36 5.32
CA GLY A 53 -0.47 -19.27 3.87
C GLY A 53 -1.83 -19.52 3.18
N GLN A 54 -2.87 -19.85 3.94
CA GLN A 54 -4.21 -19.98 3.39
C GLN A 54 -4.77 -18.59 3.01
N THR A 55 -5.39 -18.50 1.83
CA THR A 55 -6.10 -17.29 1.37
C THR A 55 -7.61 -17.50 1.38
N ILE A 56 -8.33 -16.46 1.76
CA ILE A 56 -9.79 -16.37 1.73
C ILE A 56 -10.13 -15.29 0.73
N GLU A 57 -10.88 -15.64 -0.30
CA GLU A 57 -11.12 -14.80 -1.47
C GLU A 57 -12.62 -14.67 -1.74
N VAL A 58 -13.08 -13.43 -2.01
CA VAL A 58 -14.49 -13.13 -2.30
C VAL A 58 -14.56 -12.10 -3.41
N GLY A 59 -15.50 -12.31 -4.36
CA GLY A 59 -15.71 -11.41 -5.49
C GLY A 59 -14.53 -11.35 -6.45
N ASP A 60 -14.24 -10.17 -6.98
CA ASP A 60 -13.22 -9.93 -8.01
C ASP A 60 -11.79 -9.86 -7.44
N SER A 61 -11.45 -10.73 -6.46
CA SER A 61 -10.16 -10.71 -5.76
C SER A 61 -8.94 -10.97 -6.65
N GLU A 62 -9.15 -11.63 -7.80
CA GLU A 62 -8.11 -11.90 -8.81
C GLU A 62 -8.12 -10.89 -9.97
N TYR A 63 -9.02 -9.89 -9.96
CA TYR A 63 -8.96 -8.82 -10.95
C TYR A 63 -7.66 -8.03 -10.79
N ARG A 64 -7.00 -7.77 -11.92
CA ARG A 64 -5.71 -7.05 -11.96
C ARG A 64 -5.96 -5.55 -12.12
N PHE A 65 -5.59 -4.77 -11.12
CA PHE A 65 -5.72 -3.30 -11.09
C PHE A 65 -4.38 -2.63 -10.84
N GLY A 66 -4.26 -1.35 -11.18
CA GLY A 66 -3.05 -0.57 -10.89
C GLY A 66 -2.79 -0.46 -9.38
N ILE A 67 -1.60 -0.87 -8.94
CA ILE A 67 -1.22 -0.85 -7.52
C ILE A 67 -1.20 0.56 -6.94
N GLU A 68 -0.86 1.54 -7.78
CA GLU A 68 -0.81 2.95 -7.43
C GLU A 68 0.00 3.21 -6.14
N SER A 69 -0.52 4.05 -5.27
CA SER A 69 0.18 4.46 -4.04
C SER A 69 0.37 3.34 -3.01
N VAL A 70 -0.22 2.16 -3.18
CA VAL A 70 0.13 1.01 -2.34
C VAL A 70 1.58 0.58 -2.60
N SER A 71 2.09 0.79 -3.80
CA SER A 71 3.49 0.51 -4.18
C SER A 71 4.52 1.24 -3.30
N LYS A 72 4.16 2.39 -2.73
CA LYS A 72 5.05 3.17 -1.85
C LYS A 72 5.53 2.36 -0.64
N VAL A 73 4.66 1.53 -0.05
CA VAL A 73 5.06 0.63 1.04
C VAL A 73 6.10 -0.39 0.57
N HIS A 74 5.91 -0.95 -0.62
CA HIS A 74 6.82 -1.95 -1.18
C HIS A 74 8.21 -1.36 -1.42
N THR A 75 8.29 -0.16 -2.00
CA THR A 75 9.58 0.51 -2.23
C THR A 75 10.22 1.00 -0.93
N ALA A 76 9.43 1.45 0.05
CA ALA A 76 9.96 1.74 1.39
C ALA A 76 10.59 0.50 2.04
N ILE A 77 9.97 -0.68 1.89
CA ILE A 77 10.54 -1.95 2.35
C ILE A 77 11.86 -2.24 1.62
N LEU A 78 11.94 -2.02 0.32
CA LEU A 78 13.18 -2.22 -0.44
C LEU A 78 14.31 -1.30 0.05
N VAL A 79 14.00 -0.03 0.31
CA VAL A 79 14.97 0.93 0.88
C VAL A 79 15.40 0.50 2.29
N LEU A 80 14.46 0.06 3.14
CA LEU A 80 14.78 -0.49 4.46
C LEU A 80 15.72 -1.69 4.39
N ARG A 81 15.49 -2.61 3.43
CA ARG A 81 16.35 -3.78 3.20
C ARG A 81 17.76 -3.39 2.73
N GLN A 82 17.88 -2.35 1.92
CA GLN A 82 19.15 -1.92 1.31
C GLN A 82 19.99 -0.99 2.19
N TYR A 83 19.35 -0.22 3.06
CA TYR A 83 20.01 0.86 3.83
C TYR A 83 19.77 0.79 5.33
N GLY A 84 18.74 0.07 5.79
CA GLY A 84 18.34 0.03 7.19
C GLY A 84 17.42 1.19 7.61
N ALA A 85 16.84 1.04 8.80
CA ALA A 85 15.83 1.97 9.31
C ALA A 85 16.39 3.38 9.63
N LYS A 86 17.64 3.46 10.08
CA LYS A 86 18.29 4.75 10.42
C LYS A 86 18.42 5.62 9.18
N GLU A 87 18.95 5.07 8.09
CA GLU A 87 19.19 5.81 6.85
C GLU A 87 17.89 6.27 6.22
N LEU A 88 16.83 5.43 6.22
CA LEU A 88 15.49 5.83 5.73
C LEU A 88 14.96 7.01 6.55
N LEU A 89 15.07 6.95 7.88
CA LEU A 89 14.61 8.02 8.77
C LEU A 89 15.36 9.33 8.53
N GLU A 90 16.69 9.27 8.36
CA GLU A 90 17.53 10.46 8.11
C GLU A 90 17.28 11.08 6.73
N LYS A 91 17.08 10.28 5.69
CA LYS A 91 16.96 10.75 4.32
C LYS A 91 15.52 11.10 3.91
N ILE A 92 14.53 10.43 4.47
CA ILE A 92 13.13 10.60 4.08
C ILE A 92 12.27 11.01 5.28
N GLY A 93 12.36 10.30 6.41
CA GLY A 93 11.50 10.51 7.57
C GLY A 93 10.40 9.45 7.69
N ALA A 94 9.51 9.64 8.70
CA ALA A 94 8.38 8.76 8.97
C ALA A 94 7.16 9.51 9.53
N ASP A 95 7.13 10.85 9.41
CA ASP A 95 6.09 11.71 9.97
C ASP A 95 4.97 12.02 8.97
N ALA A 96 3.76 12.26 9.49
CA ALA A 96 2.65 12.78 8.71
C ALA A 96 2.85 14.27 8.42
N THR A 97 2.47 14.72 7.22
CA THR A 97 2.58 16.14 6.84
C THR A 97 1.34 16.96 7.22
N GLY A 98 0.20 16.32 7.48
CA GLY A 98 -1.09 17.02 7.64
C GLY A 98 -1.59 17.74 6.38
N LEU A 99 -0.94 17.50 5.23
CA LEU A 99 -1.23 18.12 3.93
C LEU A 99 -1.49 17.03 2.89
N PRO A 100 -2.11 17.37 1.74
CA PRO A 100 -2.35 16.42 0.66
C PRO A 100 -1.07 15.68 0.22
N PHE A 101 -1.22 14.41 -0.13
CA PHE A 101 -0.12 13.49 -0.46
C PHE A 101 0.81 13.95 -1.60
N ASN A 102 0.36 14.92 -2.40
CA ASN A 102 1.07 15.50 -3.53
C ASN A 102 1.40 16.99 -3.32
N SER A 103 1.40 17.46 -2.08
CA SER A 103 1.65 18.85 -1.73
C SER A 103 3.12 19.23 -1.90
N ILE A 104 3.38 20.26 -2.70
CA ILE A 104 4.70 20.92 -2.79
C ILE A 104 4.98 21.74 -1.52
N ILE A 105 3.93 22.35 -0.94
CA ILE A 105 4.04 23.16 0.28
C ILE A 105 4.53 22.30 1.46
N ALA A 106 4.15 21.03 1.53
CA ALA A 106 4.62 20.13 2.57
C ALA A 106 6.15 20.06 2.63
N ILE A 107 6.84 20.00 1.47
CA ILE A 107 8.30 19.95 1.39
C ILE A 107 8.92 21.23 1.98
N LEU A 108 8.33 22.39 1.69
CA LEU A 108 8.83 23.69 2.14
C LEU A 108 8.65 23.88 3.66
N LEU A 109 7.56 23.39 4.22
CA LEU A 109 7.25 23.49 5.66
C LEU A 109 8.06 22.52 6.51
N GLU A 110 8.49 21.38 5.94
CA GLU A 110 9.24 20.32 6.61
C GLU A 110 10.77 20.50 6.48
N ASN A 111 11.24 21.75 6.41
CA ASN A 111 12.67 22.06 6.25
C ASN A 111 13.30 21.35 5.03
N ASP A 112 12.61 21.38 3.92
CA ASP A 112 13.04 20.79 2.64
C ASP A 112 13.14 19.24 2.71
N HIS A 113 12.44 18.62 3.66
CA HIS A 113 12.46 17.18 3.90
C HIS A 113 11.23 16.49 3.29
N PRO A 114 11.35 15.29 2.73
CA PRO A 114 10.20 14.59 2.14
C PRO A 114 9.22 13.95 3.13
N SER A 115 9.47 14.02 4.44
CA SER A 115 8.67 13.64 5.62
C SER A 115 8.39 12.14 5.77
N THR A 116 7.99 11.44 4.72
CA THR A 116 7.64 10.01 4.77
C THR A 116 7.67 9.39 3.36
N PRO A 117 8.07 8.11 3.20
CA PRO A 117 8.00 7.44 1.92
C PRO A 117 6.55 7.17 1.43
N LEU A 118 5.53 7.46 2.24
CA LEU A 118 4.14 7.18 1.90
C LEU A 118 3.38 8.36 1.26
N VAL A 119 4.04 9.52 1.09
CA VAL A 119 3.58 10.63 0.23
C VAL A 119 4.44 10.72 -1.04
N ASN A 120 3.99 11.48 -2.05
CA ASN A 120 4.68 11.48 -3.34
C ASN A 120 6.14 11.93 -3.25
N ALA A 121 6.44 12.97 -2.48
CA ALA A 121 7.80 13.46 -2.28
C ALA A 121 8.73 12.36 -1.76
N GLY A 122 8.38 11.71 -0.65
CA GLY A 122 9.18 10.65 -0.08
C GLY A 122 9.23 9.38 -0.92
N ALA A 123 8.16 9.08 -1.68
CA ALA A 123 8.15 7.92 -2.57
C ALA A 123 9.09 8.10 -3.77
N ILE A 124 9.15 9.30 -4.37
CA ILE A 124 10.09 9.65 -5.43
C ILE A 124 11.53 9.62 -4.89
N THR A 125 11.75 10.19 -3.68
CA THR A 125 13.03 10.06 -2.98
C THR A 125 13.42 8.59 -2.77
N ALA A 126 12.49 7.75 -2.30
CA ALA A 126 12.74 6.31 -2.11
C ALA A 126 13.15 5.62 -3.42
N CYS A 127 12.49 5.92 -4.55
CA CYS A 127 12.89 5.41 -5.87
C CYS A 127 14.31 5.86 -6.25
N SER A 128 14.69 7.10 -5.94
CA SER A 128 16.05 7.59 -6.19
C SER A 128 17.11 6.83 -5.38
N MET A 129 16.76 6.34 -4.19
CA MET A 129 17.66 5.58 -3.31
C MET A 129 17.86 4.13 -3.72
N VAL A 130 16.94 3.51 -4.48
CA VAL A 130 17.07 2.10 -4.87
C VAL A 130 18.42 1.83 -5.54
N LYS A 131 19.12 0.78 -5.09
CA LYS A 131 20.41 0.36 -5.67
C LYS A 131 20.23 -0.54 -6.89
N PRO A 132 21.19 -0.49 -7.86
CA PRO A 132 22.36 0.40 -7.91
C PRO A 132 21.98 1.80 -8.38
N VAL A 133 22.74 2.81 -7.94
CA VAL A 133 22.58 4.19 -8.41
C VAL A 133 23.03 4.28 -9.87
N GLY A 134 22.30 5.08 -10.69
CA GLY A 134 22.65 5.34 -12.09
C GLY A 134 22.23 4.27 -13.10
N ASP A 135 21.60 3.17 -12.67
CA ASP A 135 21.14 2.11 -13.56
C ASP A 135 19.62 1.89 -13.44
N SER A 136 18.88 2.54 -14.33
CA SER A 136 17.41 2.47 -14.36
C SER A 136 16.88 1.05 -14.50
N LYS A 137 17.54 0.22 -15.34
CA LYS A 137 17.09 -1.15 -15.56
C LYS A 137 17.27 -2.02 -14.31
N GLN A 138 18.42 -2.00 -13.68
CA GLN A 138 18.68 -2.79 -12.48
C GLN A 138 17.83 -2.31 -11.31
N LYS A 139 17.58 -1.00 -11.16
CA LYS A 139 16.64 -0.46 -10.18
C LYS A 139 15.22 -0.98 -10.40
N TRP A 140 14.76 -0.97 -11.65
CA TRP A 140 13.44 -1.50 -12.00
C TRP A 140 13.34 -2.99 -11.68
N ASP A 141 14.35 -3.78 -12.08
CA ASP A 141 14.42 -5.21 -11.77
C ASP A 141 14.36 -5.46 -10.24
N ALA A 142 15.05 -4.64 -9.44
CA ALA A 142 15.03 -4.73 -7.98
C ALA A 142 13.65 -4.39 -7.38
N ILE A 143 12.97 -3.37 -7.91
CA ILE A 143 11.60 -2.99 -7.49
C ILE A 143 10.63 -4.14 -7.78
N VAL A 144 10.65 -4.67 -9.00
CA VAL A 144 9.76 -5.78 -9.41
C VAL A 144 10.05 -7.05 -8.61
N ALA A 145 11.33 -7.39 -8.41
CA ALA A 145 11.73 -8.54 -7.60
C ALA A 145 11.25 -8.42 -6.15
N ASN A 146 11.39 -7.25 -5.54
CA ASN A 146 10.92 -7.01 -4.18
C ASN A 146 9.39 -7.14 -4.05
N ILE A 147 8.63 -6.60 -4.99
CA ILE A 147 7.15 -6.76 -5.02
C ILE A 147 6.79 -8.24 -5.23
N THR A 148 7.50 -8.94 -6.11
CA THR A 148 7.32 -10.39 -6.34
C THR A 148 7.55 -11.19 -5.06
N ASP A 149 8.62 -10.90 -4.33
CA ASP A 149 8.93 -11.56 -3.06
C ASP A 149 7.86 -11.31 -1.99
N LEU A 150 7.36 -10.07 -1.90
CA LEU A 150 6.32 -9.69 -0.94
C LEU A 150 4.97 -10.33 -1.27
N CYS A 151 4.58 -10.31 -2.55
CA CYS A 151 3.27 -10.78 -3.04
C CYS A 151 3.22 -12.29 -3.33
N GLY A 152 4.36 -12.97 -3.37
CA GLY A 152 4.47 -14.39 -3.73
C GLY A 152 4.37 -14.68 -5.23
N SER A 153 4.12 -13.67 -6.06
CA SER A 153 4.06 -13.77 -7.52
C SER A 153 4.33 -12.42 -8.19
N ALA A 154 4.82 -12.45 -9.42
CA ALA A 154 5.23 -11.26 -10.15
C ALA A 154 4.03 -10.38 -10.54
N PRO A 155 4.11 -9.06 -10.33
CA PRO A 155 3.18 -8.12 -10.93
C PRO A 155 3.48 -7.97 -12.43
N GLN A 156 2.56 -7.34 -13.16
CA GLN A 156 2.75 -7.03 -14.59
C GLN A 156 2.53 -5.53 -14.81
N LEU A 157 3.40 -4.89 -15.60
CA LEU A 157 3.19 -3.48 -15.95
C LEU A 157 1.91 -3.34 -16.78
N ILE A 158 1.05 -2.41 -16.41
CA ILE A 158 -0.10 -1.97 -17.22
C ILE A 158 0.36 -0.80 -18.07
N ASP A 159 0.81 -1.10 -19.31
CA ASP A 159 1.42 -0.11 -20.20
C ASP A 159 0.50 1.09 -20.49
N GLU A 160 -0.81 0.86 -20.60
CA GLU A 160 -1.79 1.92 -20.84
C GLU A 160 -1.90 2.86 -19.64
N LEU A 161 -1.88 2.33 -18.42
CA LEU A 161 -1.87 3.12 -17.19
C LEU A 161 -0.57 3.92 -17.08
N TYR A 162 0.58 3.28 -17.32
CA TYR A 162 1.88 3.95 -17.29
C TYR A 162 1.94 5.12 -18.30
N LYS A 163 1.46 4.92 -19.53
CA LYS A 163 1.40 5.99 -20.55
C LYS A 163 0.46 7.12 -20.11
N SER A 164 -0.68 6.77 -19.56
CA SER A 164 -1.69 7.72 -19.07
C SER A 164 -1.13 8.61 -17.95
N GLU A 165 -0.47 8.01 -16.94
CA GLU A 165 0.14 8.76 -15.84
C GLU A 165 1.36 9.57 -16.28
N SER A 166 2.25 9.01 -17.10
CA SER A 166 3.44 9.71 -17.60
C SER A 166 3.10 10.97 -18.38
N ALA A 167 1.96 10.98 -19.09
CA ALA A 167 1.51 12.14 -19.85
C ALA A 167 0.98 13.29 -18.97
N THR A 168 0.61 13.03 -17.71
CA THR A 168 -0.09 13.99 -16.84
C THR A 168 0.61 14.24 -15.49
N ASN A 169 1.83 13.72 -15.28
CA ASN A 169 2.54 13.75 -13.99
C ASN A 169 3.29 15.06 -13.69
N PHE A 170 2.84 16.20 -14.21
CA PHE A 170 3.54 17.49 -14.08
C PHE A 170 3.81 17.90 -12.63
N ASN A 171 2.86 17.66 -11.72
CA ASN A 171 3.05 17.96 -10.31
C ASN A 171 4.18 17.11 -9.69
N ASN A 172 4.22 15.82 -9.98
CA ASN A 172 5.28 14.92 -9.50
C ASN A 172 6.65 15.28 -10.10
N ARG A 173 6.69 15.78 -11.34
CA ARG A 173 7.91 16.31 -11.97
C ARG A 173 8.41 17.54 -11.22
N SER A 174 7.51 18.46 -10.86
CA SER A 174 7.87 19.64 -10.06
C SER A 174 8.41 19.25 -8.69
N ILE A 175 7.78 18.24 -8.03
CA ILE A 175 8.25 17.68 -6.75
C ILE A 175 9.66 17.09 -6.90
N ALA A 176 9.93 16.29 -7.93
CA ALA A 176 11.23 15.65 -8.13
C ALA A 176 12.36 16.67 -8.30
N TRP A 177 12.14 17.72 -9.11
CA TRP A 177 13.13 18.77 -9.33
C TRP A 177 13.30 19.69 -8.12
N LEU A 178 12.23 19.97 -7.36
CA LEU A 178 12.32 20.70 -6.10
C LEU A 178 13.17 19.92 -5.08
N LEU A 179 12.91 18.64 -4.91
CA LEU A 179 13.69 17.76 -4.03
C LEU A 179 15.15 17.64 -4.49
N LYS A 180 15.42 17.67 -5.82
CA LYS A 180 16.78 17.71 -6.35
C LYS A 180 17.51 18.98 -5.93
N ASN A 181 16.82 20.13 -5.98
CA ASN A 181 17.38 21.41 -5.53
C ASN A 181 17.77 21.36 -4.03
N TYR A 182 17.03 20.61 -3.22
CA TYR A 182 17.31 20.44 -1.79
C TYR A 182 18.22 19.24 -1.45
N ASN A 183 18.85 18.62 -2.46
CA ASN A 183 19.71 17.43 -2.28
C ASN A 183 18.97 16.23 -1.64
N ARG A 184 17.66 16.09 -1.89
CA ARG A 184 16.81 14.98 -1.42
C ARG A 184 16.52 13.95 -2.50
N ILE A 185 17.06 14.09 -3.71
CA ILE A 185 17.08 13.08 -4.77
C ILE A 185 18.53 12.61 -4.92
N TYR A 186 18.72 11.30 -4.78
CA TYR A 186 20.03 10.64 -4.69
C TYR A 186 20.46 10.02 -6.04
N ASP A 187 19.73 10.30 -7.11
CA ASP A 187 20.01 9.88 -8.46
C ASP A 187 19.51 10.94 -9.46
N ASP A 188 19.35 10.59 -10.74
CA ASP A 188 18.72 11.45 -11.73
C ASP A 188 17.23 11.64 -11.39
N PRO A 189 16.71 12.89 -11.36
CA PRO A 189 15.33 13.15 -10.96
C PRO A 189 14.28 12.62 -11.95
N ASP A 190 14.56 12.68 -13.27
CA ASP A 190 13.62 12.21 -14.30
C ASP A 190 13.57 10.68 -14.31
N MET A 191 14.71 10.01 -14.14
CA MET A 191 14.78 8.55 -13.97
C MET A 191 14.05 8.11 -12.69
N SER A 192 14.24 8.82 -11.59
CA SER A 192 13.59 8.50 -10.31
C SER A 192 12.06 8.65 -10.39
N LEU A 193 11.60 9.67 -11.10
CA LEU A 193 10.19 9.88 -11.39
C LEU A 193 9.62 8.82 -12.33
N ASP A 194 10.36 8.41 -13.35
CA ASP A 194 9.95 7.35 -14.26
C ASP A 194 9.77 6.02 -13.52
N LEU A 195 10.73 5.63 -12.68
CA LEU A 195 10.63 4.44 -11.84
C LEU A 195 9.43 4.50 -10.89
N TYR A 196 9.19 5.67 -10.29
CA TYR A 196 8.01 5.90 -9.44
C TYR A 196 6.71 5.73 -10.23
N THR A 197 6.61 6.30 -11.43
CA THR A 197 5.40 6.18 -12.28
C THR A 197 5.18 4.73 -12.73
N ARG A 198 6.25 4.04 -13.15
CA ARG A 198 6.18 2.62 -13.52
C ARG A 198 5.71 1.74 -12.36
N GLN A 199 6.24 1.93 -11.15
CA GLN A 199 5.83 1.11 -10.01
C GLN A 199 4.35 1.36 -9.63
N CYS A 200 3.84 2.59 -9.74
CA CYS A 200 2.42 2.89 -9.55
C CYS A 200 1.55 2.16 -10.57
N SER A 201 2.06 1.98 -11.79
CA SER A 201 1.36 1.35 -12.91
C SER A 201 1.48 -0.18 -12.95
N LEU A 202 2.10 -0.80 -11.93
CA LEU A 202 2.12 -2.26 -11.83
C LEU A 202 0.72 -2.80 -11.54
N GLY A 203 0.31 -3.77 -12.35
CA GLY A 203 -0.95 -4.50 -12.16
C GLY A 203 -0.81 -5.55 -11.08
N ILE A 204 -1.66 -5.46 -10.08
CA ILE A 204 -1.72 -6.31 -8.88
C ILE A 204 -3.15 -6.81 -8.64
N THR A 205 -3.31 -7.88 -7.88
CA THR A 205 -4.62 -8.37 -7.43
C THR A 205 -4.83 -8.15 -5.92
N ALA A 206 -6.07 -8.15 -5.45
CA ALA A 206 -6.35 -8.09 -4.01
C ALA A 206 -5.71 -9.28 -3.27
N LYS A 207 -5.68 -10.46 -3.90
CA LYS A 207 -4.97 -11.63 -3.36
C LYS A 207 -3.49 -11.35 -3.17
N GLN A 208 -2.80 -10.84 -4.18
CA GLN A 208 -1.38 -10.49 -4.08
C GLN A 208 -1.10 -9.47 -2.97
N LEU A 209 -1.94 -8.44 -2.86
CA LEU A 209 -1.81 -7.43 -1.79
C LEU A 209 -2.05 -8.02 -0.39
N SER A 210 -3.00 -8.95 -0.23
CA SER A 210 -3.21 -9.61 1.07
C SER A 210 -2.02 -10.47 1.48
N VAL A 211 -1.34 -11.12 0.52
CA VAL A 211 -0.09 -11.87 0.78
C VAL A 211 1.03 -10.92 1.19
N ALA A 212 1.20 -9.78 0.51
CA ALA A 212 2.19 -8.78 0.89
C ALA A 212 1.93 -8.22 2.30
N ALA A 213 0.68 -7.91 2.62
CA ALA A 213 0.28 -7.49 3.96
C ALA A 213 0.56 -8.58 5.02
N ALA A 214 0.26 -9.85 4.70
CA ALA A 214 0.54 -10.98 5.57
C ALA A 214 2.05 -11.21 5.75
N THR A 215 2.87 -10.95 4.73
CA THR A 215 4.34 -10.98 4.84
C THR A 215 4.82 -9.94 5.87
N VAL A 216 4.26 -8.74 5.86
CA VAL A 216 4.55 -7.73 6.89
C VAL A 216 4.03 -8.19 8.26
N ALA A 217 2.78 -8.68 8.34
CA ALA A 217 2.18 -9.17 9.58
C ALA A 217 2.95 -10.35 10.21
N ASN A 218 3.65 -11.13 9.38
CA ASN A 218 4.44 -12.31 9.72
C ASN A 218 5.95 -12.03 9.84
N LEU A 219 6.30 -10.84 10.26
CA LEU A 219 7.71 -10.44 10.53
C LEU A 219 8.65 -10.65 9.33
N GLY A 220 8.15 -10.41 8.12
CA GLY A 220 8.92 -10.52 6.89
C GLY A 220 8.94 -11.92 6.25
N LEU A 221 8.39 -12.93 6.91
CA LEU A 221 8.24 -14.26 6.34
C LEU A 221 6.99 -14.33 5.46
N ASN A 222 7.16 -14.47 4.14
CA ASN A 222 6.03 -14.65 3.23
C ASN A 222 5.30 -15.98 3.54
N PRO A 223 4.01 -15.94 3.93
CA PRO A 223 3.33 -17.14 4.40
C PRO A 223 3.02 -18.15 3.29
N VAL A 224 3.05 -17.74 2.02
CA VAL A 224 2.77 -18.58 0.86
C VAL A 224 4.07 -19.24 0.35
N THR A 225 5.09 -18.43 0.07
CA THR A 225 6.37 -18.92 -0.52
C THR A 225 7.36 -19.41 0.53
N LYS A 226 7.12 -19.14 1.82
CA LYS A 226 8.01 -19.43 2.96
C LYS A 226 9.38 -18.74 2.87
N LYS A 227 9.50 -17.72 2.03
CA LYS A 227 10.71 -16.90 1.91
C LYS A 227 10.74 -15.81 2.99
N GLN A 228 11.87 -15.68 3.71
CA GLN A 228 12.14 -14.49 4.53
C GLN A 228 12.51 -13.34 3.58
N VAL A 229 11.63 -12.36 3.43
CA VAL A 229 11.78 -11.26 2.48
C VAL A 229 12.60 -10.11 3.09
N PHE A 230 12.41 -9.84 4.37
CA PHE A 230 13.15 -8.82 5.11
C PHE A 230 13.28 -9.22 6.60
N ASP A 231 14.20 -8.59 7.31
CA ASP A 231 14.49 -8.89 8.70
C ASP A 231 13.30 -8.55 9.62
N ALA A 232 12.99 -9.43 10.54
CA ALA A 232 11.81 -9.35 11.42
C ALA A 232 11.69 -7.99 12.16
N GLU A 233 12.81 -7.38 12.52
CA GLU A 233 12.87 -6.09 13.23
C GLU A 233 12.34 -4.91 12.39
N LEU A 234 12.24 -5.05 11.07
CA LEU A 234 11.71 -4.03 10.17
C LEU A 234 10.19 -3.99 10.15
N SER A 235 9.51 -5.11 10.49
CA SER A 235 8.05 -5.18 10.45
C SER A 235 7.35 -4.12 11.33
N PRO A 236 7.77 -3.88 12.59
CA PRO A 236 7.20 -2.79 13.39
C PRO A 236 7.44 -1.41 12.77
N LYS A 237 8.57 -1.17 12.12
CA LYS A 237 8.88 0.10 11.45
C LYS A 237 7.95 0.34 10.25
N ILE A 238 7.74 -0.70 9.43
CA ILE A 238 6.82 -0.66 8.29
C ILE A 238 5.38 -0.39 8.75
N THR A 239 4.92 -1.14 9.75
CA THR A 239 3.57 -0.99 10.30
C THR A 239 3.37 0.39 10.93
N SER A 240 4.38 0.93 11.63
CA SER A 240 4.36 2.29 12.18
C SER A 240 4.19 3.35 11.08
N MET A 241 4.97 3.30 10.00
CA MET A 241 4.81 4.23 8.87
C MET A 241 3.39 4.16 8.26
N ILE A 242 2.85 2.95 8.08
CA ILE A 242 1.48 2.78 7.57
C ILE A 242 0.47 3.37 8.55
N SER A 243 0.70 3.27 9.85
CA SER A 243 -0.18 3.82 10.89
C SER A 243 -0.21 5.35 10.90
N THR A 244 0.84 6.02 10.44
CA THR A 244 0.91 7.49 10.44
C THR A 244 0.30 8.13 9.20
N VAL A 245 0.45 7.51 8.01
CA VAL A 245 0.12 8.16 6.71
C VAL A 245 -0.55 7.21 5.71
N GLY A 246 -0.98 6.02 6.14
CA GLY A 246 -1.49 5.01 5.22
C GLY A 246 -2.70 5.44 4.39
N PHE A 247 -3.58 6.26 4.96
CA PHE A 247 -4.75 6.87 4.34
C PHE A 247 -4.60 8.37 4.07
N TYR A 248 -3.35 8.86 4.09
CA TYR A 248 -3.04 10.28 3.96
C TYR A 248 -3.67 11.11 5.11
N GLU A 249 -4.34 12.24 4.84
CA GLU A 249 -4.90 13.10 5.86
C GLU A 249 -5.90 12.38 6.79
N PRO A 250 -6.83 11.53 6.32
CA PRO A 250 -7.76 10.83 7.19
C PRO A 250 -7.21 9.54 7.85
N THR A 251 -5.88 9.37 7.95
CA THR A 251 -5.28 8.17 8.58
C THR A 251 -5.73 7.99 10.04
N GLY A 252 -5.84 9.07 10.80
CA GLY A 252 -6.31 9.03 12.18
C GLY A 252 -7.74 8.50 12.30
N ASP A 253 -8.67 9.04 11.50
CA ASP A 253 -10.07 8.60 11.45
C ASP A 253 -10.18 7.14 10.97
N TRP A 254 -9.32 6.75 10.02
CA TRP A 254 -9.24 5.36 9.57
C TRP A 254 -8.86 4.44 10.73
N LEU A 255 -7.75 4.70 11.41
CA LEU A 255 -7.29 3.86 12.53
C LEU A 255 -8.29 3.83 13.68
N TYR A 256 -8.87 4.97 14.03
CA TYR A 256 -9.89 5.09 15.09
C TYR A 256 -11.11 4.21 14.79
N THR A 257 -11.55 4.16 13.54
CA THR A 257 -12.79 3.45 13.15
C THR A 257 -12.57 2.00 12.72
N SER A 258 -11.38 1.64 12.21
CA SER A 258 -11.07 0.32 11.68
C SER A 258 -10.17 -0.52 12.60
N GLY A 259 -9.31 0.13 13.38
CA GLY A 259 -8.34 -0.55 14.24
C GLY A 259 -7.25 -1.31 13.51
N ILE A 260 -7.01 -1.03 12.21
CA ILE A 260 -5.98 -1.70 11.42
C ILE A 260 -5.15 -0.72 10.61
N PRO A 261 -3.82 -0.74 10.72
CA PRO A 261 -2.94 -0.03 9.79
C PRO A 261 -3.16 -0.48 8.36
N ALA A 262 -3.42 0.46 7.46
CA ALA A 262 -3.63 0.10 6.05
C ALA A 262 -3.15 1.20 5.10
N LYS A 263 -2.77 0.81 3.87
CA LYS A 263 -2.36 1.71 2.79
C LYS A 263 -3.34 1.66 1.64
N THR A 264 -3.74 2.83 1.19
CA THR A 264 -4.65 3.04 0.05
C THR A 264 -3.91 3.43 -1.22
N GLY A 265 -4.57 3.20 -2.37
CA GLY A 265 -4.15 3.68 -3.69
C GLY A 265 -5.35 4.06 -4.55
N VAL A 266 -5.20 5.09 -5.38
CA VAL A 266 -6.28 5.63 -6.22
C VAL A 266 -6.78 4.66 -7.31
N GLY A 267 -6.04 3.57 -7.55
CA GLY A 267 -6.50 2.44 -8.37
C GLY A 267 -7.63 1.62 -7.72
N GLY A 268 -8.00 1.94 -6.48
CA GLY A 268 -9.10 1.29 -5.75
C GLY A 268 -8.66 0.21 -4.76
N GLY A 269 -7.34 -0.04 -4.64
CA GLY A 269 -6.78 -1.03 -3.72
C GLY A 269 -6.53 -0.49 -2.33
N VAL A 270 -6.80 -1.31 -1.31
CA VAL A 270 -6.43 -1.07 0.09
C VAL A 270 -5.74 -2.31 0.64
N MET A 271 -4.57 -2.14 1.26
CA MET A 271 -3.75 -3.18 1.88
C MET A 271 -3.68 -2.94 3.38
N GLY A 272 -4.26 -3.82 4.20
CA GLY A 272 -4.29 -3.75 5.66
C GLY A 272 -3.42 -4.82 6.31
N VAL A 273 -2.66 -4.44 7.33
CA VAL A 273 -1.74 -5.30 8.07
C VAL A 273 -2.24 -5.49 9.49
N LEU A 274 -2.61 -6.71 9.86
CA LEU A 274 -2.91 -7.06 11.26
C LEU A 274 -1.74 -7.88 11.82
N PRO A 275 -0.80 -7.25 12.55
CA PRO A 275 0.42 -7.90 13.03
C PRO A 275 0.14 -9.19 13.80
N GLY A 276 0.87 -10.25 13.47
CA GLY A 276 0.76 -11.56 14.12
C GLY A 276 -0.53 -12.33 13.81
N GLN A 277 -1.37 -11.86 12.87
CA GLN A 277 -2.66 -12.48 12.58
C GLN A 277 -2.86 -12.76 11.08
N PHE A 278 -2.99 -11.73 10.26
CA PHE A 278 -3.21 -11.85 8.81
C PHE A 278 -2.92 -10.55 8.05
N GLY A 279 -2.84 -10.66 6.73
CA GLY A 279 -2.97 -9.55 5.81
C GLY A 279 -4.36 -9.51 5.18
N ILE A 280 -4.97 -8.34 5.04
CA ILE A 280 -6.25 -8.15 4.37
C ILE A 280 -6.09 -7.15 3.24
N SER A 281 -6.75 -7.38 2.12
CA SER A 281 -6.87 -6.43 1.04
C SER A 281 -8.29 -6.41 0.48
N ALA A 282 -8.72 -5.25 0.05
CA ALA A 282 -9.94 -5.11 -0.73
C ALA A 282 -9.68 -4.18 -1.91
N PHE A 283 -10.42 -4.40 -3.00
CA PHE A 283 -10.33 -3.64 -4.23
C PHE A 283 -11.72 -3.24 -4.71
N ALA A 284 -11.92 -1.97 -5.01
CA ALA A 284 -13.04 -1.45 -5.78
C ALA A 284 -12.69 -0.09 -6.37
N PRO A 285 -12.93 0.19 -7.67
CA PRO A 285 -12.46 1.40 -8.35
C PRO A 285 -13.00 2.72 -7.80
N PRO A 286 -14.28 2.86 -7.39
CA PRO A 286 -14.79 4.14 -6.88
C PRO A 286 -14.10 4.57 -5.58
N ILE A 287 -13.59 5.81 -5.60
CA ILE A 287 -12.89 6.45 -4.49
C ILE A 287 -13.67 7.64 -3.95
N ASP A 288 -13.41 7.99 -2.68
CA ASP A 288 -13.91 9.21 -2.04
C ASP A 288 -13.08 10.46 -2.42
N GLN A 289 -13.40 11.61 -1.84
CA GLN A 289 -12.71 12.87 -2.11
C GLN A 289 -11.23 12.86 -1.69
N ALA A 290 -10.86 12.05 -0.71
CA ALA A 290 -9.48 11.89 -0.26
C ALA A 290 -8.68 10.86 -1.09
N GLY A 291 -9.31 10.21 -2.08
CA GLY A 291 -8.67 9.23 -2.96
C GLY A 291 -8.69 7.79 -2.44
N ASN A 292 -9.55 7.48 -1.49
CA ASN A 292 -9.65 6.16 -0.84
C ASN A 292 -10.84 5.37 -1.37
N SER A 293 -10.66 4.10 -1.72
CA SER A 293 -11.75 3.24 -2.22
C SER A 293 -12.88 3.13 -1.20
N VAL A 294 -14.10 3.52 -1.59
CA VAL A 294 -15.26 3.54 -0.68
C VAL A 294 -15.64 2.12 -0.25
N LYS A 295 -15.89 1.20 -1.19
CA LYS A 295 -16.27 -0.18 -0.85
C LYS A 295 -15.17 -0.92 -0.10
N ALA A 296 -13.91 -0.73 -0.47
CA ALA A 296 -12.79 -1.38 0.20
C ALA A 296 -12.66 -0.94 1.66
N GLN A 297 -12.82 0.36 1.95
CA GLN A 297 -12.85 0.88 3.32
C GLN A 297 -13.97 0.26 4.13
N LEU A 298 -15.20 0.28 3.60
CA LEU A 298 -16.38 -0.27 4.27
C LEU A 298 -16.21 -1.75 4.58
N ALA A 299 -15.69 -2.54 3.62
CA ALA A 299 -15.49 -3.97 3.79
C ALA A 299 -14.44 -4.30 4.85
N ILE A 300 -13.28 -3.65 4.81
CA ILE A 300 -12.21 -3.90 5.80
C ILE A 300 -12.69 -3.48 7.20
N LYS A 301 -13.32 -2.32 7.34
CA LYS A 301 -13.92 -1.88 8.62
C LYS A 301 -14.94 -2.89 9.15
N TYR A 302 -15.81 -3.40 8.27
CA TYR A 302 -16.81 -4.40 8.67
C TYR A 302 -16.13 -5.68 9.19
N VAL A 303 -15.14 -6.21 8.46
CA VAL A 303 -14.42 -7.42 8.86
C VAL A 303 -13.76 -7.22 10.22
N MET A 304 -13.02 -6.13 10.40
CA MET A 304 -12.32 -5.84 11.65
C MET A 304 -13.28 -5.71 12.84
N ASN A 305 -14.33 -4.91 12.68
CA ASN A 305 -15.31 -4.65 13.74
C ASN A 305 -16.14 -5.90 14.08
N LYS A 306 -16.59 -6.64 13.06
CA LYS A 306 -17.41 -7.84 13.25
C LYS A 306 -16.62 -8.97 13.95
N LEU A 307 -15.35 -9.11 13.59
CA LEU A 307 -14.44 -10.03 14.28
C LEU A 307 -13.90 -9.46 15.60
N GLY A 308 -14.19 -8.19 15.94
CA GLY A 308 -13.71 -7.50 17.14
C GLY A 308 -12.18 -7.47 17.22
N LEU A 309 -11.53 -7.22 16.08
CA LEU A 309 -10.08 -7.14 15.91
C LEU A 309 -9.65 -5.68 15.89
N ASN A 310 -8.55 -5.37 16.57
CA ASN A 310 -7.98 -4.03 16.62
C ASN A 310 -6.54 -4.13 17.10
N VAL A 311 -5.58 -3.48 16.43
CA VAL A 311 -4.16 -3.52 16.81
C VAL A 311 -3.89 -2.96 18.22
N PHE A 312 -4.80 -2.12 18.73
CA PHE A 312 -4.69 -1.51 20.06
C PHE A 312 -5.39 -2.32 21.16
N ASN A 313 -6.06 -3.44 20.81
CA ASN A 313 -6.65 -4.32 21.81
C ASN A 313 -5.56 -5.01 22.63
N GLY A 314 -5.65 -4.94 23.96
CA GLY A 314 -4.77 -5.68 24.86
C GLY A 314 -5.06 -7.19 24.91
N HIS A 315 -5.98 -7.70 24.08
CA HIS A 315 -6.34 -9.11 24.05
C HIS A 315 -5.49 -9.87 23.05
N ARG A 316 -5.03 -11.04 23.48
CA ARG A 316 -4.41 -11.99 22.56
C ARG A 316 -5.50 -12.64 21.72
N VAL A 317 -5.32 -12.62 20.40
CA VAL A 317 -6.22 -13.29 19.45
C VAL A 317 -5.52 -14.52 18.89
N THR A 318 -6.23 -15.64 18.84
CA THR A 318 -5.75 -16.89 18.23
C THR A 318 -6.71 -17.27 17.11
N ILE A 319 -6.19 -17.41 15.89
CA ILE A 319 -6.95 -17.98 14.77
C ILE A 319 -6.78 -19.49 14.80
N VAL A 320 -7.90 -20.19 14.75
CA VAL A 320 -7.98 -21.65 14.78
C VAL A 320 -8.76 -22.18 13.57
N ASP A 321 -8.56 -23.46 13.24
CA ASP A 321 -9.24 -24.14 12.13
C ASP A 321 -10.76 -24.19 12.29
#